data_26b054398f83331b4036e4a7cba57104
#
_entry.id   26b054398f83331b4036e4a7cba57104
#
_cell.length_a   1.000
_cell.length_b   1.000
_cell.length_c   1.000
_cell.angle_alpha   90.00
_cell.angle_beta   90.00
_cell.angle_gamma   90.00
#
_symmetry.space_group_name_H-M   'P 1'
#
loop_
_entity.id
_entity.type
_entity.pdbx_description
1 polymer ?
#
loop_
_entity_poly.entity_id
_entity_poly.type
_entity_poly.pdbx_seq_one_letter_code
_entity_poly.pdbx_strand_id
1 'polypeptide(L)'
;NQLTISHQTFIHRIEEAARSYFTGENFGNTEIRVSHKILGRVPGALTKKKEELKPEDETIYYQRMAFCFHIRSMSRMMNGEEVHLCIGGVRSLNEENLYNRKSPEKFKIFIGWRVKVCSNLMLTNDGLTGRLEVMSDADIYSSALRLFQDFNPEQNLRLLENLGRTRISQEQFCQIIGRLRLYQALPASQLKELPKVILGDSNVNAATKGYIENPNFGLCGRENITCWDLMQL
;
A
#
# COMPACT_ATOMS: atom_id res chain seq x y z
N ASN A 1 -18.80 -0.82 24.33
CA ASN A 1 -17.36 -0.73 24.57
C ASN A 1 -16.63 -1.34 23.39
N GLN A 2 -16.23 -0.49 22.46
CA GLN A 2 -15.47 -0.91 21.30
C GLN A 2 -14.07 -1.33 21.77
N LEU A 3 -13.72 -2.60 21.60
CA LEU A 3 -12.44 -3.16 22.03
C LEU A 3 -11.30 -2.81 21.07
N THR A 4 -11.63 -2.45 19.81
CA THR A 4 -10.70 -2.11 18.74
C THR A 4 -11.41 -1.27 17.69
N ILE A 5 -10.68 -0.43 16.99
CA ILE A 5 -11.20 0.34 15.85
C ILE A 5 -11.54 -0.66 14.73
N SER A 6 -12.75 -0.61 14.19
CA SER A 6 -13.15 -1.51 13.11
C SER A 6 -12.49 -1.13 11.77
N HIS A 7 -12.40 -2.08 10.83
CA HIS A 7 -11.98 -1.77 9.46
C HIS A 7 -12.87 -0.70 8.80
N GLN A 8 -14.18 -0.77 9.06
CA GLN A 8 -15.14 0.21 8.55
C GLN A 8 -14.88 1.60 9.12
N THR A 9 -14.65 1.71 10.43
CA THR A 9 -14.30 2.99 11.08
C THR A 9 -13.02 3.57 10.49
N PHE A 10 -12.00 2.74 10.26
CA PHE A 10 -10.75 3.17 9.64
C PHE A 10 -10.97 3.76 8.26
N ILE A 11 -11.69 3.06 7.37
CA ILE A 11 -12.02 3.55 6.03
C ILE A 11 -12.79 4.88 6.12
N HIS A 12 -13.83 4.92 6.95
CA HIS A 12 -14.69 6.10 7.09
C HIS A 12 -13.91 7.34 7.55
N ARG A 13 -13.01 7.20 8.53
CA ARG A 13 -12.19 8.32 9.01
C ARG A 13 -11.23 8.86 7.95
N ILE A 14 -10.67 7.99 7.11
CA ILE A 14 -9.81 8.42 5.99
C ILE A 14 -10.63 9.10 4.90
N GLU A 15 -11.81 8.58 4.55
CA GLU A 15 -12.71 9.21 3.58
C GLU A 15 -13.20 10.57 4.07
N GLU A 16 -13.54 10.69 5.35
CA GLU A 16 -13.96 11.95 5.98
C GLU A 16 -12.82 12.99 5.93
N ALA A 17 -11.62 12.63 6.30
CA ALA A 17 -10.44 13.48 6.21
C ALA A 17 -10.15 13.92 4.77
N ALA A 18 -10.26 12.99 3.81
CA ALA A 18 -10.04 13.30 2.40
C ALA A 18 -11.09 14.29 1.87
N ARG A 19 -12.35 14.09 2.17
CA ARG A 19 -13.43 15.02 1.77
C ARG A 19 -13.30 16.40 2.42
N SER A 20 -12.80 16.44 3.64
CA SER A 20 -12.55 17.69 4.36
C SER A 20 -11.37 18.48 3.78
N TYR A 21 -10.31 17.77 3.36
CA TYR A 21 -9.10 18.41 2.81
C TYR A 21 -9.25 18.77 1.34
N PHE A 22 -9.72 17.84 0.51
CA PHE A 22 -9.93 18.02 -0.93
C PHE A 22 -11.37 18.48 -1.21
N THR A 23 -11.70 19.68 -0.72
CA THR A 23 -13.05 20.24 -0.80
C THR A 23 -13.45 20.50 -2.26
N GLY A 24 -14.65 20.05 -2.63
CA GLY A 24 -15.18 20.21 -3.99
C GLY A 24 -14.70 19.15 -5.00
N GLU A 25 -13.80 18.26 -4.61
CA GLU A 25 -13.32 17.21 -5.48
C GLU A 25 -14.26 16.00 -5.56
N ASN A 26 -14.23 15.30 -6.70
CA ASN A 26 -15.03 14.10 -6.94
C ASN A 26 -14.22 12.84 -6.62
N PHE A 27 -14.74 12.04 -5.70
CA PHE A 27 -14.13 10.77 -5.32
C PHE A 27 -14.71 9.59 -6.09
N GLY A 28 -13.84 8.64 -6.43
CA GLY A 28 -14.24 7.34 -6.96
C GLY A 28 -14.77 6.43 -5.86
N ASN A 29 -15.23 5.24 -6.26
CA ASN A 29 -15.63 4.20 -5.31
C ASN A 29 -14.41 3.68 -4.55
N THR A 30 -14.63 3.35 -3.27
CA THR A 30 -13.60 2.72 -2.45
C THR A 30 -13.49 1.24 -2.82
N GLU A 31 -12.31 0.85 -3.29
CA GLU A 31 -11.93 -0.54 -3.52
C GLU A 31 -11.39 -1.12 -2.23
N ILE A 32 -11.93 -2.25 -1.79
CA ILE A 32 -11.50 -2.91 -0.55
C ILE A 32 -11.00 -4.32 -0.89
N ARG A 33 -9.83 -4.66 -0.37
CA ARG A 33 -9.24 -6.00 -0.45
C ARG A 33 -8.99 -6.52 0.95
N VAL A 34 -9.44 -7.74 1.21
CA VAL A 34 -9.28 -8.40 2.51
C VAL A 34 -8.59 -9.75 2.34
N SER A 35 -7.96 -10.23 3.39
CA SER A 35 -7.46 -11.61 3.46
C SER A 35 -8.63 -12.59 3.45
N HIS A 36 -8.33 -13.90 3.39
CA HIS A 36 -9.35 -14.90 3.63
C HIS A 36 -10.03 -14.69 5.01
N LYS A 37 -11.29 -15.07 5.08
CA LYS A 37 -12.07 -15.00 6.32
C LYS A 37 -11.50 -15.96 7.38
N ILE A 38 -11.45 -15.51 8.64
CA ILE A 38 -11.08 -16.31 9.78
C ILE A 38 -12.30 -16.42 10.69
N LEU A 39 -12.61 -17.63 11.11
CA LEU A 39 -13.62 -17.89 12.13
C LEU A 39 -12.98 -17.61 13.50
N GLY A 40 -13.63 -16.79 14.28
CA GLY A 40 -13.19 -16.40 15.60
C GLY A 40 -14.34 -16.43 16.59
N ARG A 41 -14.08 -15.95 17.80
CA ARG A 41 -15.07 -15.83 18.86
C ARG A 41 -15.27 -14.36 19.21
N VAL A 42 -16.50 -14.01 19.55
CA VAL A 42 -16.76 -12.68 20.13
C VAL A 42 -16.03 -12.54 21.48
N PRO A 43 -15.68 -11.34 21.92
CA PRO A 43 -14.90 -11.13 23.15
C PRO A 43 -15.48 -11.82 24.39
N GLY A 44 -16.80 -11.91 24.51
CA GLY A 44 -17.49 -12.58 25.62
C GLY A 44 -17.42 -14.11 25.61
N ALA A 45 -17.00 -14.70 24.49
CA ALA A 45 -16.94 -16.15 24.30
C ALA A 45 -15.51 -16.71 24.28
N LEU A 46 -14.48 -15.87 24.50
CA LEU A 46 -13.08 -16.30 24.44
C LEU A 46 -12.71 -17.37 25.43
N THR A 47 -13.36 -17.38 26.61
CA THR A 47 -13.12 -18.34 27.71
C THR A 47 -14.05 -19.53 27.67
N LYS A 48 -15.08 -19.54 26.82
CA LYS A 48 -16.03 -20.67 26.72
C LYS A 48 -15.35 -21.92 26.17
N LYS A 49 -15.74 -23.07 26.64
CA LYS A 49 -15.34 -24.34 26.03
C LYS A 49 -16.03 -24.54 24.70
N LYS A 50 -15.45 -25.36 23.81
CA LYS A 50 -15.98 -25.59 22.48
C LYS A 50 -17.43 -26.07 22.46
N GLU A 51 -17.77 -26.90 23.41
CA GLU A 51 -19.10 -27.51 23.60
C GLU A 51 -20.16 -26.51 24.10
N GLU A 52 -19.72 -25.36 24.65
CA GLU A 52 -20.58 -24.30 25.20
C GLU A 52 -20.82 -23.17 24.18
N LEU A 53 -20.17 -23.26 23.00
CA LEU A 53 -20.28 -22.22 21.97
C LEU A 53 -21.64 -22.29 21.28
N LYS A 54 -22.26 -21.15 21.16
CA LYS A 54 -23.49 -20.93 20.38
C LYS A 54 -23.17 -20.15 19.12
N PRO A 55 -24.07 -20.17 18.10
CA PRO A 55 -23.86 -19.40 16.87
C PRO A 55 -23.57 -17.90 17.08
N GLU A 56 -24.18 -17.28 18.11
CA GLU A 56 -23.93 -15.90 18.49
C GLU A 56 -22.55 -15.63 19.11
N ASP A 57 -21.85 -16.67 19.53
CA ASP A 57 -20.50 -16.60 20.08
C ASP A 57 -19.43 -16.61 18.98
N GLU A 58 -19.82 -16.95 17.77
CA GLU A 58 -18.92 -16.99 16.62
C GLU A 58 -18.95 -15.67 15.87
N THR A 59 -17.81 -15.32 15.30
CA THR A 59 -17.66 -14.14 14.44
C THR A 59 -16.71 -14.43 13.29
N ILE A 60 -16.80 -13.62 12.25
CA ILE A 60 -15.88 -13.65 11.13
C ILE A 60 -15.08 -12.37 11.14
N TYR A 61 -13.77 -12.48 11.00
CA TYR A 61 -12.91 -11.33 10.83
C TYR A 61 -11.88 -11.54 9.73
N TYR A 62 -11.35 -10.44 9.23
CA TYR A 62 -10.30 -10.41 8.23
C TYR A 62 -9.02 -9.91 8.87
N GLN A 63 -7.97 -10.73 8.84
CA GLN A 63 -6.71 -10.43 9.50
C GLN A 63 -5.96 -9.26 8.84
N ARG A 64 -6.11 -9.13 7.53
CA ARG A 64 -5.51 -8.04 6.76
C ARG A 64 -6.56 -7.38 5.88
N MET A 65 -6.47 -6.08 5.80
CA MET A 65 -7.33 -5.26 4.94
C MET A 65 -6.50 -4.15 4.32
N ALA A 66 -6.74 -3.91 3.04
CA ALA A 66 -6.27 -2.74 2.32
C ALA A 66 -7.45 -2.12 1.58
N PHE A 67 -7.46 -0.80 1.50
CA PHE A 67 -8.44 -0.09 0.69
C PHE A 67 -7.77 1.06 -0.06
N CYS A 68 -8.40 1.48 -1.15
CA CYS A 68 -7.96 2.61 -1.95
C CYS A 68 -9.15 3.23 -2.67
N PHE A 69 -9.18 4.55 -2.74
CA PHE A 69 -10.07 5.31 -3.60
C PHE A 69 -9.29 6.41 -4.32
N HIS A 70 -9.77 6.82 -5.48
CA HIS A 70 -9.12 7.85 -6.28
C HIS A 70 -9.91 9.15 -6.29
N ILE A 71 -9.22 10.27 -6.50
CA ILE A 71 -9.83 11.58 -6.72
C ILE A 71 -9.94 11.76 -8.24
N ARG A 72 -11.19 11.67 -8.75
CA ARG A 72 -11.46 11.63 -10.21
C ARG A 72 -10.97 12.86 -10.97
N SER A 73 -11.08 14.03 -10.34
CA SER A 73 -10.65 15.31 -10.90
C SER A 73 -9.13 15.50 -10.93
N MET A 74 -8.41 14.72 -10.11
CA MET A 74 -6.96 14.74 -10.04
C MET A 74 -6.35 13.61 -10.87
N SER A 75 -6.47 13.73 -12.20
CA SER A 75 -5.84 12.82 -13.14
C SER A 75 -4.84 13.55 -14.03
N ARG A 76 -3.82 12.86 -14.49
CA ARG A 76 -2.78 13.37 -15.40
C ARG A 76 -2.38 12.30 -16.39
N MET A 77 -2.01 12.75 -17.59
CA MET A 77 -1.28 11.88 -18.53
C MET A 77 0.20 11.92 -18.20
N MET A 78 0.79 10.76 -17.98
CA MET A 78 2.18 10.61 -17.60
C MET A 78 2.80 9.44 -18.34
N ASN A 79 3.88 9.70 -19.08
CA ASN A 79 4.60 8.67 -19.84
C ASN A 79 3.69 7.78 -20.73
N GLY A 80 2.61 8.37 -21.28
CA GLY A 80 1.63 7.70 -22.13
C GLY A 80 0.50 6.98 -21.38
N GLU A 81 0.47 7.03 -20.04
CA GLU A 81 -0.55 6.40 -19.22
C GLU A 81 -1.33 7.43 -18.40
N GLU A 82 -2.61 7.14 -18.15
CA GLU A 82 -3.44 7.94 -17.26
C GLU A 82 -3.19 7.51 -15.81
N VAL A 83 -2.78 8.48 -14.97
CA VAL A 83 -2.59 8.29 -13.53
C VAL A 83 -3.60 9.11 -12.74
N HIS A 84 -4.08 8.59 -11.63
CA HIS A 84 -5.00 9.23 -10.72
C HIS A 84 -4.37 9.37 -9.33
N LEU A 85 -4.62 10.49 -8.66
CA LEU A 85 -4.28 10.61 -7.25
C LEU A 85 -5.19 9.70 -6.44
N CYS A 86 -4.58 8.83 -5.64
CA CYS A 86 -5.25 7.84 -4.82
C CYS A 86 -4.90 7.99 -3.35
N ILE A 87 -5.89 7.74 -2.50
CA ILE A 87 -5.75 7.71 -1.05
C ILE A 87 -6.20 6.34 -0.58
N GLY A 88 -5.53 5.83 0.44
CA GLY A 88 -5.93 4.55 1.02
C GLY A 88 -5.21 4.21 2.31
N GLY A 89 -5.40 2.97 2.73
CA GLY A 89 -4.78 2.49 3.95
C GLY A 89 -4.67 0.98 4.00
N VAL A 90 -3.80 0.53 4.88
CA VAL A 90 -3.56 -0.89 5.16
C VAL A 90 -3.59 -1.11 6.66
N ARG A 91 -4.24 -2.20 7.05
CA ARG A 91 -4.24 -2.68 8.43
C ARG A 91 -3.95 -4.18 8.48
N SER A 92 -3.20 -4.58 9.49
CA SER A 92 -2.80 -5.97 9.71
C SER A 92 -2.95 -6.31 11.18
N LEU A 93 -4.05 -6.97 11.54
CA LEU A 93 -4.39 -7.29 12.94
C LEU A 93 -3.38 -8.23 13.62
N ASN A 94 -2.65 -9.02 12.84
CA ASN A 94 -1.60 -9.89 13.39
C ASN A 94 -0.35 -9.14 13.87
N GLU A 95 -0.24 -7.86 13.55
CA GLU A 95 0.84 -6.98 14.04
C GLU A 95 0.45 -6.24 15.32
N GLU A 96 -0.77 -6.48 15.84
CA GLU A 96 -1.36 -5.78 16.97
C GLU A 96 -1.59 -6.69 18.17
N ASN A 97 -1.51 -6.14 19.38
CA ASN A 97 -1.94 -6.82 20.59
C ASN A 97 -3.39 -6.46 20.92
N LEU A 98 -4.33 -7.12 20.26
CA LEU A 98 -5.76 -6.85 20.39
C LEU A 98 -6.34 -7.14 21.78
N TYR A 99 -5.63 -7.88 22.62
CA TYR A 99 -6.07 -8.24 23.99
C TYR A 99 -5.67 -7.20 25.03
N ASN A 100 -4.79 -6.25 24.68
CA ASN A 100 -4.36 -5.20 25.57
C ASN A 100 -4.98 -3.85 25.16
N ARG A 101 -5.99 -3.39 25.90
CA ARG A 101 -6.69 -2.12 25.66
C ARG A 101 -5.80 -0.87 25.77
N LYS A 102 -4.63 -0.97 26.39
CA LYS A 102 -3.65 0.12 26.51
C LYS A 102 -2.62 0.11 25.37
N SER A 103 -2.65 -0.91 24.53
CA SER A 103 -1.75 -1.02 23.39
C SER A 103 -2.28 -0.20 22.22
N PRO A 104 -1.48 0.68 21.60
CA PRO A 104 -1.92 1.42 20.44
C PRO A 104 -2.20 0.49 19.26
N GLU A 105 -3.21 0.80 18.47
CA GLU A 105 -3.52 0.11 17.23
C GLU A 105 -2.65 0.64 16.09
N LYS A 106 -2.36 -0.22 15.11
CA LYS A 106 -1.38 0.07 14.06
C LYS A 106 -2.03 0.14 12.69
N PHE A 107 -1.85 1.27 12.05
CA PHE A 107 -2.36 1.56 10.72
C PHE A 107 -1.25 2.06 9.81
N LYS A 108 -1.47 1.96 8.51
CA LYS A 108 -0.70 2.66 7.49
C LYS A 108 -1.67 3.41 6.60
N ILE A 109 -1.41 4.68 6.37
CA ILE A 109 -2.18 5.53 5.48
C ILE A 109 -1.27 5.98 4.35
N PHE A 110 -1.78 6.06 3.15
CA PHE A 110 -1.01 6.51 2.00
C PHE A 110 -1.82 7.44 1.11
N ILE A 111 -1.09 8.30 0.41
CA ILE A 111 -1.54 9.11 -0.71
C ILE A 111 -0.47 9.02 -1.80
N GLY A 112 -0.87 8.84 -3.05
CA GLY A 112 0.07 8.69 -4.15
C GLY A 112 -0.62 8.52 -5.49
N TRP A 113 0.15 8.36 -6.55
CA TRP A 113 -0.36 8.21 -7.90
C TRP A 113 -0.55 6.74 -8.26
N ARG A 114 -1.65 6.41 -8.92
CA ARG A 114 -1.97 5.06 -9.37
C ARG A 114 -2.22 5.07 -10.87
N VAL A 115 -1.55 4.18 -11.59
CA VAL A 115 -1.80 3.94 -13.00
C VAL A 115 -3.16 3.28 -13.17
N LYS A 116 -3.98 3.83 -14.06
CA LYS A 116 -5.37 3.38 -14.27
C LYS A 116 -5.44 1.96 -14.83
N VAL A 117 -4.60 1.65 -15.79
CA VAL A 117 -4.67 0.37 -16.52
C VAL A 117 -4.12 -0.79 -15.71
N CYS A 118 -2.91 -0.69 -15.20
CA CYS A 118 -2.26 -1.78 -14.45
C CYS A 118 -2.51 -1.72 -12.94
N SER A 119 -3.15 -0.66 -12.45
CA SER A 119 -3.45 -0.46 -11.03
C SER A 119 -2.21 -0.37 -10.12
N ASN A 120 -1.03 -0.16 -10.68
CA ASN A 120 0.19 0.03 -9.90
C ASN A 120 0.11 1.33 -9.11
N LEU A 121 0.36 1.23 -7.82
CA LEU A 121 0.36 2.35 -6.89
C LEU A 121 1.80 2.82 -6.66
N MET A 122 2.04 4.08 -6.95
CA MET A 122 3.34 4.74 -6.79
C MET A 122 3.30 5.64 -5.55
N LEU A 123 4.10 5.28 -4.57
CA LEU A 123 4.21 6.00 -3.31
C LEU A 123 5.60 6.60 -3.17
N THR A 124 5.64 7.84 -2.74
CA THR A 124 6.85 8.54 -2.30
C THR A 124 6.89 8.60 -0.77
N ASN A 125 8.02 8.96 -0.20
CA ASN A 125 8.20 8.98 1.25
C ASN A 125 7.24 9.95 1.96
N ASP A 126 6.90 11.07 1.34
CA ASP A 126 5.94 12.06 1.82
C ASP A 126 4.47 11.60 1.67
N GLY A 127 4.22 10.59 0.83
CA GLY A 127 2.90 9.98 0.63
C GLY A 127 2.59 8.78 1.52
N LEU A 128 3.41 8.46 2.52
CA LEU A 128 3.23 7.30 3.40
C LEU A 128 3.49 7.65 4.86
N THR A 129 2.51 7.38 5.74
CA THR A 129 2.68 7.59 7.19
C THR A 129 3.70 6.66 7.86
N GLY A 130 4.14 5.61 7.17
CA GLY A 130 4.87 4.55 7.85
C GLY A 130 3.96 3.75 8.80
N ARG A 131 4.45 3.44 10.02
CA ARG A 131 3.67 2.76 11.05
C ARG A 131 3.02 3.79 11.96
N LEU A 132 1.74 4.05 11.75
CA LEU A 132 0.94 4.92 12.59
C LEU A 132 0.41 4.13 13.79
N GLU A 133 0.71 4.60 15.00
CA GLU A 133 0.18 4.07 16.25
C GLU A 133 -0.87 5.04 16.80
N VAL A 134 -2.11 4.57 16.99
CA VAL A 134 -3.24 5.39 17.42
C VAL A 134 -3.94 4.78 18.63
N MET A 135 -4.50 5.65 19.46
CA MET A 135 -5.32 5.26 20.60
C MET A 135 -6.81 5.47 20.36
N SER A 136 -7.14 6.28 19.36
CA SER A 136 -8.53 6.62 19.01
C SER A 136 -8.71 6.75 17.50
N ASP A 137 -9.95 6.70 17.05
CA ASP A 137 -10.31 6.94 15.67
C ASP A 137 -10.11 8.41 15.24
N ALA A 138 -10.15 9.36 16.20
CA ALA A 138 -9.81 10.76 15.96
C ALA A 138 -8.32 10.94 15.58
N ASP A 139 -7.43 10.11 16.11
CA ASP A 139 -6.02 10.13 15.76
C ASP A 139 -5.79 9.73 14.30
N ILE A 140 -6.62 8.82 13.78
CA ILE A 140 -6.58 8.42 12.36
C ILE A 140 -6.93 9.61 11.48
N TYR A 141 -8.02 10.30 11.77
CA TYR A 141 -8.47 11.48 11.04
C TYR A 141 -7.39 12.57 11.02
N SER A 142 -6.86 12.91 12.18
CA SER A 142 -5.83 13.94 12.32
C SER A 142 -4.54 13.58 11.58
N SER A 143 -4.13 12.32 11.64
CA SER A 143 -2.94 11.81 10.94
C SER A 143 -3.11 11.80 9.43
N ALA A 144 -4.33 11.50 8.95
CA ALA A 144 -4.64 11.58 7.52
C ALA A 144 -4.57 13.02 7.02
N LEU A 145 -5.17 13.98 7.75
CA LEU A 145 -5.09 15.39 7.39
C LEU A 145 -3.64 15.88 7.31
N ARG A 146 -2.82 15.52 8.29
CA ARG A 146 -1.40 15.87 8.30
C ARG A 146 -0.67 15.29 7.10
N LEU A 147 -0.90 14.01 6.78
CA LEU A 147 -0.31 13.37 5.60
C LEU A 147 -0.70 14.13 4.32
N PHE A 148 -1.96 14.55 4.17
CA PHE A 148 -2.42 15.27 2.99
C PHE A 148 -1.83 16.69 2.90
N GLN A 149 -1.61 17.35 4.04
CA GLN A 149 -0.95 18.67 4.11
C GLN A 149 0.53 18.60 3.74
N ASP A 150 1.22 17.54 4.16
CA ASP A 150 2.65 17.35 3.92
C ASP A 150 2.93 16.83 2.50
N PHE A 151 1.95 16.20 1.84
CA PHE A 151 2.09 15.64 0.50
C PHE A 151 2.08 16.71 -0.58
N ASN A 152 3.07 16.70 -1.46
CA ASN A 152 3.15 17.62 -2.60
C ASN A 152 2.91 16.89 -3.93
N PRO A 153 1.68 16.93 -4.48
CA PRO A 153 1.32 16.22 -5.72
C PRO A 153 2.18 16.63 -6.91
N GLU A 154 2.46 17.91 -7.07
CA GLU A 154 3.22 18.43 -8.22
C GLU A 154 4.69 18.01 -8.18
N GLN A 155 5.32 18.04 -7.01
CA GLN A 155 6.69 17.54 -6.84
C GLN A 155 6.77 16.06 -7.16
N ASN A 156 5.80 15.29 -6.68
CA ASN A 156 5.69 13.86 -6.96
C ASN A 156 5.53 13.57 -8.45
N LEU A 157 4.68 14.32 -9.15
CA LEU A 157 4.52 14.19 -10.59
C LEU A 157 5.83 14.43 -11.34
N ARG A 158 6.58 15.48 -10.99
CA ARG A 158 7.88 15.77 -11.60
C ARG A 158 8.89 14.64 -11.40
N LEU A 159 8.92 14.04 -10.21
CA LEU A 159 9.76 12.87 -9.94
C LEU A 159 9.39 11.70 -10.85
N LEU A 160 8.10 11.40 -10.97
CA LEU A 160 7.59 10.31 -11.79
C LEU A 160 7.81 10.57 -13.29
N GLU A 161 7.64 11.81 -13.77
CA GLU A 161 7.97 12.19 -15.15
C GLU A 161 9.46 11.95 -15.49
N ASN A 162 10.35 12.26 -14.55
CA ASN A 162 11.78 12.03 -14.73
C ASN A 162 12.12 10.54 -14.89
N LEU A 163 11.35 9.64 -14.27
CA LEU A 163 11.50 8.21 -14.47
C LEU A 163 11.24 7.78 -15.92
N GLY A 164 10.27 8.42 -16.59
CA GLY A 164 10.01 8.19 -18.03
C GLY A 164 11.12 8.71 -18.96
N ARG A 165 11.92 9.66 -18.50
CA ARG A 165 13.07 10.20 -19.25
C ARG A 165 14.37 9.45 -19.01
N THR A 166 14.49 8.76 -17.87
CA THR A 166 15.69 8.01 -17.48
C THR A 166 15.67 6.63 -18.11
N ARG A 167 16.62 6.35 -18.98
CA ARG A 167 16.74 5.07 -19.68
C ARG A 167 17.64 4.10 -18.93
N ILE A 168 17.31 2.84 -19.02
CA ILE A 168 18.05 1.70 -18.42
C ILE A 168 18.37 0.75 -19.57
N SER A 169 19.66 0.40 -19.74
CA SER A 169 20.07 -0.64 -20.68
C SER A 169 19.73 -2.02 -20.15
N GLN A 170 19.73 -3.03 -21.02
CA GLN A 170 19.56 -4.43 -20.62
C GLN A 170 20.60 -4.86 -19.59
N GLU A 171 21.85 -4.43 -19.74
CA GLU A 171 22.91 -4.72 -18.79
C GLU A 171 22.61 -4.13 -17.41
N GLN A 172 22.17 -2.86 -17.36
CA GLN A 172 21.78 -2.21 -16.11
C GLN A 172 20.58 -2.90 -15.46
N PHE A 173 19.59 -3.35 -16.25
CA PHE A 173 18.47 -4.15 -15.75
C PHE A 173 18.99 -5.46 -15.12
N CYS A 174 19.85 -6.20 -15.81
CA CYS A 174 20.45 -7.43 -15.27
C CYS A 174 21.24 -7.16 -13.97
N GLN A 175 21.97 -6.05 -13.89
CA GLN A 175 22.68 -5.65 -12.67
C GLN A 175 21.70 -5.34 -11.51
N ILE A 176 20.56 -4.68 -11.78
CA ILE A 176 19.52 -4.43 -10.77
C ILE A 176 18.97 -5.73 -10.23
N ILE A 177 18.59 -6.66 -11.12
CA ILE A 177 18.07 -7.98 -10.74
C ILE A 177 19.11 -8.75 -9.91
N GLY A 178 20.38 -8.76 -10.36
CA GLY A 178 21.47 -9.41 -9.62
C GLY A 178 21.68 -8.81 -8.22
N ARG A 179 21.66 -7.50 -8.09
CA ARG A 179 21.78 -6.81 -6.79
C ARG A 179 20.60 -7.10 -5.87
N LEU A 180 19.37 -7.15 -6.39
CA LEU A 180 18.19 -7.54 -5.60
C LEU A 180 18.31 -8.97 -5.07
N ARG A 181 18.83 -9.90 -5.88
CA ARG A 181 19.10 -11.29 -5.46
C ARG A 181 20.19 -11.37 -4.39
N LEU A 182 21.29 -10.65 -4.57
CA LEU A 182 22.35 -10.58 -3.56
C LEU A 182 21.82 -9.97 -2.25
N TYR A 183 21.03 -8.90 -2.33
CA TYR A 183 20.41 -8.28 -1.15
C TYR A 183 19.57 -9.28 -0.34
N GLN A 184 18.79 -10.14 -1.00
CA GLN A 184 17.97 -11.16 -0.34
C GLN A 184 18.82 -12.23 0.40
N ALA A 185 20.05 -12.46 -0.03
CA ALA A 185 20.99 -13.42 0.54
C ALA A 185 21.90 -12.83 1.63
N LEU A 186 21.85 -11.51 1.86
CA LEU A 186 22.72 -10.85 2.83
C LEU A 186 22.38 -11.24 4.28
N PRO A 187 23.38 -11.37 5.16
CA PRO A 187 23.19 -11.54 6.59
C PRO A 187 22.43 -10.35 7.20
N ALA A 188 21.64 -10.60 8.23
CA ALA A 188 20.85 -9.58 8.91
C ALA A 188 21.68 -8.40 9.46
N SER A 189 22.96 -8.63 9.80
CA SER A 189 23.89 -7.58 10.23
C SER A 189 24.18 -6.57 9.14
N GLN A 190 24.36 -7.02 7.90
CA GLN A 190 24.65 -6.15 6.75
C GLN A 190 23.38 -5.46 6.23
N LEU A 191 22.22 -6.11 6.34
CA LEU A 191 20.95 -5.52 5.94
C LEU A 191 20.55 -4.28 6.76
N LYS A 192 21.07 -4.15 7.99
CA LYS A 192 20.80 -2.97 8.85
C LYS A 192 21.41 -1.68 8.32
N GLU A 193 22.48 -1.78 7.55
CA GLU A 193 23.22 -0.62 7.01
C GLU A 193 22.69 -0.20 5.62
N LEU A 194 21.80 -0.99 5.02
CA LEU A 194 21.28 -0.77 3.68
C LEU A 194 19.82 -0.26 3.73
N PRO A 195 19.38 0.49 2.70
CA PRO A 195 17.98 0.83 2.55
C PRO A 195 17.11 -0.42 2.55
N LYS A 196 16.00 -0.39 3.27
CA LYS A 196 15.08 -1.53 3.35
C LYS A 196 14.38 -1.76 2.02
N VAL A 197 14.64 -2.88 1.37
CA VAL A 197 13.97 -3.34 0.15
C VAL A 197 12.89 -4.36 0.53
N ILE A 198 11.65 -4.10 0.10
CA ILE A 198 10.49 -4.96 0.39
C ILE A 198 10.09 -5.74 -0.88
N LEU A 199 11.07 -6.38 -1.51
CA LEU A 199 10.86 -7.22 -2.69
C LEU A 199 11.20 -8.67 -2.35
N GLY A 200 10.21 -9.54 -2.48
CA GLY A 200 10.40 -10.99 -2.35
C GLY A 200 10.80 -11.64 -3.67
N ASP A 201 11.12 -12.92 -3.62
CA ASP A 201 11.50 -13.72 -4.80
C ASP A 201 10.44 -13.68 -5.90
N SER A 202 9.16 -13.73 -5.52
CA SER A 202 8.05 -13.65 -6.46
C SER A 202 8.03 -12.35 -7.26
N ASN A 203 8.35 -11.23 -6.61
CA ASN A 203 8.39 -9.93 -7.28
C ASN A 203 9.57 -9.85 -8.27
N VAL A 204 10.75 -10.31 -7.86
CA VAL A 204 11.93 -10.31 -8.75
C VAL A 204 11.72 -11.24 -9.95
N ASN A 205 11.10 -12.42 -9.73
CA ASN A 205 10.75 -13.34 -10.81
C ASN A 205 9.71 -12.73 -11.76
N ALA A 206 8.66 -12.09 -11.21
CA ALA A 206 7.62 -11.43 -12.01
C ALA A 206 8.21 -10.32 -12.88
N ALA A 207 9.06 -9.45 -12.31
CA ALA A 207 9.73 -8.38 -13.04
C ALA A 207 10.63 -8.93 -14.16
N THR A 208 11.40 -9.98 -13.86
CA THR A 208 12.27 -10.62 -14.86
C THR A 208 11.45 -11.22 -16.00
N LYS A 209 10.38 -11.94 -15.67
CA LYS A 209 9.47 -12.54 -16.64
C LYS A 209 8.77 -11.45 -17.48
N GLY A 210 8.25 -10.43 -16.84
CA GLY A 210 7.61 -9.30 -17.50
C GLY A 210 8.56 -8.58 -18.47
N TYR A 211 9.84 -8.42 -18.10
CA TYR A 211 10.84 -7.84 -18.97
C TYR A 211 11.09 -8.68 -20.23
N ILE A 212 11.19 -10.01 -20.08
CA ILE A 212 11.48 -10.92 -21.20
C ILE A 212 10.28 -11.08 -22.13
N GLU A 213 9.07 -11.20 -21.57
CA GLU A 213 7.86 -11.53 -22.30
C GLU A 213 7.18 -10.32 -22.95
N ASN A 214 7.49 -9.10 -22.51
CA ASN A 214 6.85 -7.91 -23.04
C ASN A 214 7.34 -7.61 -24.46
N PRO A 215 6.44 -7.54 -25.46
CA PRO A 215 6.83 -7.30 -26.86
C PRO A 215 7.40 -5.91 -27.11
N ASN A 216 7.23 -4.99 -26.18
CA ASN A 216 7.69 -3.61 -26.33
C ASN A 216 9.12 -3.38 -25.81
N PHE A 217 9.68 -4.31 -25.04
CA PHE A 217 11.05 -4.19 -24.51
C PHE A 217 11.66 -5.57 -24.22
N GLY A 218 12.86 -5.61 -23.62
CA GLY A 218 13.58 -6.84 -23.39
C GLY A 218 14.20 -7.39 -24.68
N LEU A 219 14.27 -8.71 -24.79
CA LEU A 219 14.89 -9.42 -25.93
C LEU A 219 14.09 -9.28 -27.24
N CYS A 220 12.79 -8.98 -27.14
CA CYS A 220 11.88 -8.92 -28.28
C CYS A 220 11.58 -7.48 -28.76
N GLY A 221 12.01 -6.46 -28.01
CA GLY A 221 11.62 -5.08 -28.25
C GLY A 221 12.78 -4.08 -28.22
N ARG A 222 12.60 -3.00 -27.44
CA ARG A 222 13.60 -1.93 -27.31
C ARG A 222 14.78 -2.42 -26.48
N GLU A 223 16.00 -2.11 -26.89
CA GLU A 223 17.23 -2.40 -26.13
C GLU A 223 17.26 -1.68 -24.76
N ASN A 224 16.58 -0.52 -24.68
CA ASN A 224 16.51 0.28 -23.46
C ASN A 224 15.08 0.46 -23.04
N ILE A 225 14.82 0.23 -21.75
CA ILE A 225 13.57 0.57 -21.08
C ILE A 225 13.77 1.86 -20.28
N THR A 226 12.69 2.47 -19.84
CA THR A 226 12.77 3.60 -18.91
C THR A 226 12.69 3.12 -17.46
N CYS A 227 13.08 3.97 -16.51
CA CYS A 227 12.82 3.70 -15.09
C CYS A 227 11.31 3.60 -14.80
N TRP A 228 10.47 4.28 -15.60
CA TRP A 228 9.02 4.13 -15.53
C TRP A 228 8.59 2.71 -15.90
N ASP A 229 9.08 2.17 -17.03
CA ASP A 229 8.79 0.79 -17.44
C ASP A 229 9.23 -0.21 -16.35
N LEU A 230 10.41 0.00 -15.75
CA LEU A 230 10.92 -0.84 -14.66
C LEU A 230 9.99 -0.85 -13.44
N MET A 231 9.37 0.29 -13.12
CA MET A 231 8.42 0.38 -12.01
C MET A 231 7.10 -0.35 -12.30
N GLN A 232 6.75 -0.58 -13.55
CA GLN A 232 5.52 -1.25 -13.97
C GLN A 232 5.69 -2.78 -14.06
N LEU A 233 6.93 -3.29 -14.05
CA LEU A 233 7.27 -4.71 -14.03
C LEU A 233 7.05 -5.33 -12.65
#